data_6505c93a83ff09d15ac99c3554d2eaee
#
_entry.id   6505c93a83ff09d15ac99c3554d2eaee
#
_cell.length_a   1.000
_cell.length_b   1.000
_cell.length_c   1.000
_cell.angle_alpha   90.00
_cell.angle_beta   90.00
_cell.angle_gamma   90.00
#
_symmetry.space_group_name_H-M   'P 1'
#
loop_
_entity.id
_entity.type
_entity.pdbx_description
1 polymer ?
#
loop_
_entity_poly.entity_id
_entity_poly.type
_entity_poly.pdbx_seq_one_letter_code
_entity_poly.pdbx_strand_id
1 'polypeptide(L)'
;SALSNVYTGNDIRTMLILKQINRIVTDMSKVTGLGFCVSKEHAFYMAEKFNQAGIKSMALTADSSPEERRTANKRLVSGEITFIFAVDLYNEGVDIPEINTILFLRPTESLTVFLQQLGRGLRLSEGKECLTVLDFIGQANKKYSFENKFSALLSDSGKSVQNEIKNGFISLPKGCYIQLEEKAAEYILDNIKKSVGNKIAIVGKLSTFADDTGLELTLENFLTYYHIDFSAIYNTKNSFARLCQIAGVKPEFDEELETIMTKAFPRICSIDSRRWIEFIVDFLPEIDKYTLDDFSEGEIRMWQMLQFTIWQKTYEECG
;
A
#
# COMPACT_ATOMS: atom_id res chain seq x y z
N SER A 1 -24.58 5.71 13.59
CA SER A 1 -23.61 6.62 12.96
C SER A 1 -23.90 6.75 11.47
N ALA A 2 -23.50 7.84 10.83
CA ALA A 2 -23.71 8.06 9.38
C ALA A 2 -23.12 6.91 8.53
N LEU A 3 -22.03 6.29 8.97
CA LEU A 3 -21.43 5.12 8.34
C LEU A 3 -22.34 3.88 8.40
N SER A 4 -23.03 3.64 9.50
CA SER A 4 -23.95 2.49 9.62
C SER A 4 -25.02 2.52 8.53
N ASN A 5 -25.61 3.69 8.26
CA ASN A 5 -26.66 3.85 7.25
C ASN A 5 -26.21 3.59 5.80
N VAL A 6 -24.92 3.75 5.51
CA VAL A 6 -24.33 3.48 4.17
C VAL A 6 -24.16 1.97 3.94
N TYR A 7 -23.93 1.21 4.99
CA TYR A 7 -23.65 -0.23 4.92
C TYR A 7 -24.87 -1.10 5.22
N THR A 8 -25.81 -0.60 6.03
CA THR A 8 -27.05 -1.30 6.38
C THR A 8 -28.18 -0.90 5.42
N GLY A 9 -28.87 -1.88 4.84
CA GLY A 9 -29.93 -1.64 3.85
C GLY A 9 -29.44 -1.37 2.42
N ASN A 10 -28.14 -1.55 2.13
CA ASN A 10 -27.60 -1.41 0.79
C ASN A 10 -27.59 -2.75 0.06
N ASP A 11 -28.75 -3.13 -0.48
CA ASP A 11 -28.93 -4.41 -1.18
C ASP A 11 -28.00 -4.55 -2.40
N ILE A 12 -27.71 -3.46 -3.12
CA ILE A 12 -26.79 -3.48 -4.27
C ILE A 12 -25.38 -3.91 -3.83
N ARG A 13 -24.87 -3.32 -2.75
CA ARG A 13 -23.57 -3.69 -2.19
C ARG A 13 -23.55 -5.14 -1.74
N THR A 14 -24.60 -5.58 -1.06
CA THR A 14 -24.72 -6.96 -0.56
C THR A 14 -24.77 -7.95 -1.72
N MET A 15 -25.50 -7.66 -2.78
CA MET A 15 -25.50 -8.49 -4.00
C MET A 15 -24.13 -8.57 -4.66
N LEU A 16 -23.38 -7.47 -4.70
CA LEU A 16 -21.99 -7.47 -5.20
C LEU A 16 -21.09 -8.34 -4.33
N ILE A 17 -21.21 -8.26 -3.00
CA ILE A 17 -20.45 -9.10 -2.06
C ILE A 17 -20.73 -10.57 -2.31
N LEU A 18 -22.00 -10.96 -2.34
CA LEU A 18 -22.41 -12.35 -2.60
C LEU A 18 -21.93 -12.84 -3.98
N LYS A 19 -22.05 -12.01 -5.01
CA LYS A 19 -21.55 -12.33 -6.35
C LYS A 19 -20.04 -12.58 -6.35
N GLN A 20 -19.25 -11.75 -5.67
CA GLN A 20 -17.80 -11.91 -5.61
C GLN A 20 -17.39 -13.17 -4.83
N ILE A 21 -18.04 -13.44 -3.72
CA ILE A 21 -17.80 -14.67 -2.94
C ILE A 21 -18.05 -15.89 -3.81
N ASN A 22 -19.20 -15.97 -4.47
CA ASN A 22 -19.55 -17.10 -5.35
C ASN A 22 -18.63 -17.23 -6.56
N ARG A 23 -17.99 -16.15 -7.00
CA ARG A 23 -17.01 -16.16 -8.10
C ARG A 23 -15.65 -16.71 -7.66
N ILE A 24 -15.22 -16.37 -6.45
CA ILE A 24 -13.86 -16.64 -5.97
C ILE A 24 -13.80 -17.95 -5.17
N VAL A 25 -14.81 -18.21 -4.36
CA VAL A 25 -14.91 -19.43 -3.55
C VAL A 25 -15.47 -20.56 -4.39
N THR A 26 -14.66 -21.56 -4.66
CA THR A 26 -15.02 -22.71 -5.52
C THR A 26 -15.96 -23.70 -4.84
N ASP A 27 -15.85 -23.86 -3.53
CA ASP A 27 -16.64 -24.78 -2.73
C ASP A 27 -17.07 -24.13 -1.41
N MET A 28 -18.34 -23.65 -1.36
CA MET A 28 -18.90 -22.99 -0.19
C MET A 28 -19.04 -23.93 1.02
N SER A 29 -19.12 -25.25 0.79
CA SER A 29 -19.24 -26.22 1.88
C SER A 29 -17.96 -26.38 2.72
N LYS A 30 -16.81 -25.96 2.17
CA LYS A 30 -15.52 -25.96 2.84
C LYS A 30 -15.14 -24.63 3.48
N VAL A 31 -16.00 -23.64 3.41
CA VAL A 31 -15.73 -22.30 3.95
C VAL A 31 -15.92 -22.30 5.46
N THR A 32 -14.90 -21.82 6.15
CA THR A 32 -14.91 -21.41 7.55
C THR A 32 -14.64 -19.91 7.56
N GLY A 33 -15.70 -19.11 7.52
CA GLY A 33 -15.65 -17.70 7.14
C GLY A 33 -15.84 -16.73 8.31
N LEU A 34 -15.11 -15.61 8.27
CA LEU A 34 -15.23 -14.51 9.21
C LEU A 34 -15.43 -13.19 8.45
N GLY A 35 -16.48 -12.43 8.77
CA GLY A 35 -16.77 -11.13 8.18
C GLY A 35 -16.65 -10.01 9.19
N PHE A 36 -15.81 -8.99 8.90
CA PHE A 36 -15.62 -7.82 9.75
C PHE A 36 -16.55 -6.69 9.31
N CYS A 37 -17.46 -6.28 10.19
CA CYS A 37 -18.50 -5.30 9.95
C CYS A 37 -18.25 -3.96 10.66
N VAL A 38 -18.91 -2.89 10.19
CA VAL A 38 -18.81 -1.51 10.71
C VAL A 38 -19.49 -1.36 12.06
N SER A 39 -20.65 -2.01 12.24
CA SER A 39 -21.51 -1.89 13.41
C SER A 39 -22.25 -3.19 13.71
N LYS A 40 -22.89 -3.28 14.88
CA LYS A 40 -23.72 -4.41 15.27
C LYS A 40 -24.87 -4.62 14.28
N GLU A 41 -25.55 -3.56 13.90
CA GLU A 41 -26.65 -3.58 12.91
C GLU A 41 -26.16 -4.12 11.56
N HIS A 42 -24.94 -3.70 11.14
CA HIS A 42 -24.34 -4.22 9.91
C HIS A 42 -24.02 -5.72 10.00
N ALA A 43 -23.54 -6.21 11.14
CA ALA A 43 -23.28 -7.63 11.34
C ALA A 43 -24.56 -8.47 11.27
N PHE A 44 -25.63 -8.03 11.92
CA PHE A 44 -26.94 -8.70 11.85
C PHE A 44 -27.52 -8.66 10.43
N TYR A 45 -27.47 -7.50 9.78
CA TYR A 45 -27.92 -7.35 8.39
C TYR A 45 -27.18 -8.30 7.43
N MET A 46 -25.88 -8.40 7.53
CA MET A 46 -25.09 -9.30 6.69
C MET A 46 -25.40 -10.77 6.96
N ALA A 47 -25.52 -11.15 8.23
CA ALA A 47 -25.91 -12.53 8.59
C ALA A 47 -27.32 -12.89 8.04
N GLU A 48 -28.26 -11.98 8.13
CA GLU A 48 -29.60 -12.16 7.57
C GLU A 48 -29.57 -12.33 6.04
N LYS A 49 -28.88 -11.44 5.34
CA LYS A 49 -28.76 -11.48 3.87
C LYS A 49 -28.06 -12.73 3.36
N PHE A 50 -27.01 -13.19 4.07
CA PHE A 50 -26.35 -14.46 3.73
C PHE A 50 -27.26 -15.65 3.95
N ASN A 51 -28.02 -15.68 5.06
CA ASN A 51 -29.02 -16.73 5.30
C ASN A 51 -30.13 -16.73 4.23
N GLN A 52 -30.60 -15.56 3.79
CA GLN A 52 -31.56 -15.42 2.67
C GLN A 52 -30.98 -15.97 1.36
N ALA A 53 -29.66 -15.84 1.16
CA ALA A 53 -28.95 -16.41 0.01
C ALA A 53 -28.55 -17.90 0.17
N GLY A 54 -28.99 -18.56 1.25
CA GLY A 54 -28.69 -19.97 1.50
C GLY A 54 -27.34 -20.23 2.15
N ILE A 55 -26.58 -19.19 2.53
CA ILE A 55 -25.28 -19.28 3.19
C ILE A 55 -25.50 -19.13 4.70
N LYS A 56 -25.50 -20.25 5.42
CA LYS A 56 -25.80 -20.26 6.87
C LYS A 56 -24.80 -19.39 7.64
N SER A 57 -25.28 -18.36 8.30
CA SER A 57 -24.45 -17.34 8.92
C SER A 57 -25.03 -16.86 10.25
N MET A 58 -24.17 -16.33 11.10
CA MET A 58 -24.49 -15.81 12.42
C MET A 58 -23.77 -14.49 12.68
N ALA A 59 -24.42 -13.57 13.39
CA ALA A 59 -23.78 -12.36 13.88
C ALA A 59 -23.33 -12.54 15.33
N LEU A 60 -22.12 -12.05 15.66
CA LEU A 60 -21.65 -11.92 17.03
C LEU A 60 -21.28 -10.47 17.32
N THR A 61 -21.71 -9.99 18.48
CA THR A 61 -21.46 -8.60 18.91
C THR A 61 -20.85 -8.57 20.33
N ALA A 62 -20.51 -7.38 20.79
CA ALA A 62 -20.00 -7.22 22.17
C ALA A 62 -21.03 -7.68 23.21
N ASP A 63 -22.31 -7.65 22.88
CA ASP A 63 -23.39 -8.07 23.76
C ASP A 63 -23.59 -9.59 23.80
N SER A 64 -22.98 -10.33 22.85
CA SER A 64 -23.05 -11.80 22.87
C SER A 64 -22.31 -12.39 24.07
N SER A 65 -22.96 -13.29 24.75
CA SER A 65 -22.42 -13.95 25.94
C SER A 65 -21.20 -14.83 25.59
N PRO A 66 -20.32 -15.13 26.54
CA PRO A 66 -19.19 -16.05 26.32
C PRO A 66 -19.65 -17.44 25.83
N GLU A 67 -20.83 -17.88 26.25
CA GLU A 67 -21.40 -19.16 25.86
C GLU A 67 -21.87 -19.14 24.39
N GLU A 68 -22.56 -18.07 23.97
CA GLU A 68 -22.95 -17.86 22.56
C GLU A 68 -21.74 -17.82 21.64
N ARG A 69 -20.68 -17.11 22.04
CA ARG A 69 -19.42 -17.05 21.26
C ARG A 69 -18.77 -18.43 21.11
N ARG A 70 -18.68 -19.19 22.20
CA ARG A 70 -18.12 -20.55 22.18
C ARG A 70 -18.97 -21.49 21.33
N THR A 71 -20.29 -21.38 21.41
CA THR A 71 -21.21 -22.18 20.62
C THR A 71 -21.11 -21.82 19.14
N ALA A 72 -21.07 -20.53 18.79
CA ALA A 72 -20.89 -20.06 17.40
C ALA A 72 -19.58 -20.58 16.81
N ASN A 73 -18.47 -20.53 17.56
CA ASN A 73 -17.20 -21.05 17.10
C ASN A 73 -17.25 -22.56 16.81
N LYS A 74 -17.88 -23.37 17.68
CA LYS A 74 -18.07 -24.79 17.45
C LYS A 74 -18.92 -25.06 16.20
N ARG A 75 -20.01 -24.32 16.01
CA ARG A 75 -20.87 -24.43 14.84
C ARG A 75 -20.17 -24.03 13.54
N LEU A 76 -19.26 -23.04 13.60
CA LEU A 76 -18.45 -22.64 12.45
C LEU A 76 -17.46 -23.75 12.07
N VAL A 77 -16.71 -24.27 13.03
CA VAL A 77 -15.71 -25.32 12.81
C VAL A 77 -16.36 -26.65 12.35
N SER A 78 -17.56 -26.97 12.89
CA SER A 78 -18.31 -28.15 12.44
C SER A 78 -18.95 -28.02 11.07
N GLY A 79 -18.95 -26.84 10.46
CA GLY A 79 -19.62 -26.57 9.19
C GLY A 79 -21.15 -26.42 9.30
N GLU A 80 -21.70 -26.36 10.51
CA GLU A 80 -23.14 -26.07 10.72
C GLU A 80 -23.51 -24.66 10.24
N ILE A 81 -22.59 -23.70 10.42
CA ILE A 81 -22.62 -22.37 9.83
C ILE A 81 -21.37 -22.11 9.02
N THR A 82 -21.48 -21.29 7.99
CA THR A 82 -20.41 -20.97 7.04
C THR A 82 -19.68 -19.67 7.40
N PHE A 83 -20.41 -18.67 7.89
CA PHE A 83 -19.84 -17.37 8.26
C PHE A 83 -20.27 -16.91 9.64
N ILE A 84 -19.34 -16.26 10.34
CA ILE A 84 -19.63 -15.39 11.48
C ILE A 84 -19.35 -13.96 11.08
N PHE A 85 -20.33 -13.07 11.27
CA PHE A 85 -20.17 -11.62 11.09
C PHE A 85 -19.96 -10.96 12.45
N ALA A 86 -18.88 -10.18 12.59
CA ALA A 86 -18.52 -9.54 13.85
C ALA A 86 -18.05 -8.10 13.64
N VAL A 87 -18.13 -7.28 14.68
CA VAL A 87 -17.57 -5.92 14.68
C VAL A 87 -16.13 -6.00 15.22
N ASP A 88 -15.83 -5.77 16.45
CA ASP A 88 -14.47 -5.76 16.99
C ASP A 88 -14.11 -6.97 17.85
N LEU A 89 -15.05 -7.91 18.01
CA LEU A 89 -14.94 -9.06 18.90
C LEU A 89 -13.76 -9.99 18.62
N TYR A 90 -13.38 -10.09 17.36
CA TYR A 90 -12.32 -10.98 16.90
C TYR A 90 -10.97 -10.26 16.75
N ASN A 91 -10.82 -9.01 17.25
CA ASN A 91 -9.55 -8.34 17.33
C ASN A 91 -8.64 -8.95 18.41
N GLU A 92 -9.24 -9.45 19.51
CA GLU A 92 -8.51 -10.09 20.61
C GLU A 92 -9.25 -11.35 21.13
N GLY A 93 -8.48 -12.38 21.51
CA GLY A 93 -8.97 -13.49 22.35
C GLY A 93 -9.71 -14.64 21.68
N VAL A 94 -10.02 -14.61 20.38
CA VAL A 94 -10.66 -15.75 19.68
C VAL A 94 -9.64 -16.46 18.81
N ASP A 95 -9.46 -17.76 19.07
CA ASP A 95 -8.55 -18.63 18.32
C ASP A 95 -9.36 -19.68 17.56
N ILE A 96 -9.48 -19.50 16.24
CA ILE A 96 -10.08 -20.45 15.30
C ILE A 96 -9.12 -20.62 14.14
N PRO A 97 -8.14 -21.52 14.24
CA PRO A 97 -7.14 -21.76 13.19
C PRO A 97 -7.75 -22.20 11.85
N GLU A 98 -8.92 -22.80 11.90
CA GLU A 98 -9.67 -23.31 10.75
C GLU A 98 -10.21 -22.22 9.82
N ILE A 99 -10.24 -20.93 10.26
CA ILE A 99 -10.68 -19.83 9.39
C ILE A 99 -9.85 -19.81 8.11
N ASN A 100 -10.52 -20.01 6.99
CA ASN A 100 -9.94 -20.04 5.65
C ASN A 100 -10.48 -18.95 4.72
N THR A 101 -11.48 -18.17 5.17
CA THR A 101 -12.06 -17.09 4.39
C THR A 101 -12.34 -15.87 5.27
N ILE A 102 -11.83 -14.72 4.86
CA ILE A 102 -12.04 -13.44 5.57
C ILE A 102 -12.68 -12.43 4.62
N LEU A 103 -13.72 -11.76 5.11
CA LEU A 103 -14.40 -10.66 4.42
C LEU A 103 -14.18 -9.36 5.18
N PHE A 104 -13.43 -8.42 4.60
CA PHE A 104 -13.36 -7.07 5.09
C PHE A 104 -14.51 -6.24 4.49
N LEU A 105 -15.55 -6.04 5.27
CA LEU A 105 -16.78 -5.33 4.86
C LEU A 105 -16.79 -3.88 5.34
N ARG A 106 -15.73 -3.47 6.02
CA ARG A 106 -15.51 -2.12 6.53
C ARG A 106 -14.14 -1.59 6.13
N PRO A 107 -13.97 -0.27 5.98
CA PRO A 107 -12.64 0.33 5.95
C PRO A 107 -11.92 0.04 7.28
N THR A 108 -10.76 -0.56 7.23
CA THR A 108 -9.95 -0.79 8.43
C THR A 108 -8.98 0.38 8.58
N GLU A 109 -9.28 1.30 9.48
CA GLU A 109 -8.53 2.57 9.64
C GLU A 109 -7.12 2.38 10.19
N SER A 110 -6.86 1.28 10.92
CA SER A 110 -5.58 0.96 11.51
C SER A 110 -4.92 -0.22 10.80
N LEU A 111 -3.67 -0.03 10.36
CA LEU A 111 -2.85 -1.11 9.82
C LEU A 111 -2.69 -2.25 10.84
N THR A 112 -2.48 -1.93 12.11
CA THR A 112 -2.36 -2.92 13.20
C THR A 112 -3.61 -3.78 13.30
N VAL A 113 -4.80 -3.17 13.29
CA VAL A 113 -6.08 -3.91 13.33
C VAL A 113 -6.24 -4.77 12.08
N PHE A 114 -5.89 -4.26 10.90
CA PHE A 114 -5.92 -5.05 9.67
C PHE A 114 -5.03 -6.29 9.75
N LEU A 115 -3.77 -6.12 10.17
CA LEU A 115 -2.82 -7.24 10.31
C LEU A 115 -3.25 -8.24 11.40
N GLN A 116 -3.80 -7.77 12.51
CA GLN A 116 -4.36 -8.63 13.55
C GLN A 116 -5.54 -9.47 13.02
N GLN A 117 -6.43 -8.86 12.27
CA GLN A 117 -7.58 -9.54 11.66
C GLN A 117 -7.14 -10.53 10.59
N LEU A 118 -6.20 -10.14 9.73
CA LEU A 118 -5.61 -11.02 8.72
C LEU A 118 -4.87 -12.21 9.36
N GLY A 119 -4.11 -11.94 10.42
CA GLY A 119 -3.36 -12.95 11.16
C GLY A 119 -4.23 -14.07 11.75
N ARG A 120 -5.52 -13.82 12.01
CA ARG A 120 -6.46 -14.86 12.44
C ARG A 120 -6.62 -15.97 11.39
N GLY A 121 -6.65 -15.58 10.12
CA GLY A 121 -6.75 -16.52 9.02
C GLY A 121 -5.41 -17.10 8.56
N LEU A 122 -4.26 -16.55 8.98
CA LEU A 122 -2.94 -17.07 8.57
C LEU A 122 -2.44 -18.24 9.43
N ARG A 123 -3.19 -18.63 10.47
CA ARG A 123 -2.82 -19.78 11.29
C ARG A 123 -2.96 -21.07 10.52
N LEU A 124 -2.01 -21.98 10.76
CA LEU A 124 -2.05 -23.32 10.17
C LEU A 124 -3.11 -24.18 10.86
N SER A 125 -3.86 -24.95 10.07
CA SER A 125 -4.82 -25.95 10.54
C SER A 125 -4.82 -27.12 9.59
N GLU A 126 -5.10 -28.31 10.10
CA GLU A 126 -5.19 -29.51 9.28
C GLU A 126 -6.32 -29.36 8.24
N GLY A 127 -6.05 -29.73 7.00
CA GLY A 127 -6.99 -29.62 5.88
C GLY A 127 -7.19 -28.22 5.31
N LYS A 128 -6.51 -27.20 5.85
CA LYS A 128 -6.56 -25.83 5.33
C LYS A 128 -5.43 -25.58 4.35
N GLU A 129 -5.78 -25.45 3.06
CA GLU A 129 -4.81 -25.27 1.98
C GLU A 129 -4.37 -23.82 1.79
N CYS A 130 -5.30 -22.85 1.97
CA CYS A 130 -5.03 -21.43 1.80
C CYS A 130 -5.97 -20.56 2.64
N LEU A 131 -5.66 -19.27 2.71
CA LEU A 131 -6.56 -18.24 3.22
C LEU A 131 -7.05 -17.40 2.04
N THR A 132 -8.36 -17.32 1.85
CA THR A 132 -9.01 -16.42 0.90
C THR A 132 -9.42 -15.15 1.62
N VAL A 133 -8.97 -14.00 1.13
CA VAL A 133 -9.34 -12.69 1.68
C VAL A 133 -10.04 -11.86 0.62
N LEU A 134 -11.26 -11.44 0.92
CA LEU A 134 -12.00 -10.49 0.08
C LEU A 134 -12.14 -9.16 0.83
N ASP A 135 -11.56 -8.13 0.24
CA ASP A 135 -11.58 -6.78 0.79
C ASP A 135 -12.48 -5.88 -0.06
N PHE A 136 -13.63 -5.51 0.50
CA PHE A 136 -14.63 -4.70 -0.19
C PHE A 136 -14.39 -3.21 0.09
N ILE A 137 -13.51 -2.63 -0.72
CA ILE A 137 -13.12 -1.23 -0.62
C ILE A 137 -14.33 -0.34 -0.91
N GLY A 138 -14.72 0.45 0.09
CA GLY A 138 -15.69 1.53 -0.07
C GLY A 138 -14.98 2.86 -0.33
N GLN A 139 -15.74 3.94 -0.53
CA GLN A 139 -15.18 5.29 -0.50
C GLN A 139 -14.60 5.52 0.91
N ALA A 140 -13.29 5.35 1.01
CA ALA A 140 -12.58 5.49 2.28
C ALA A 140 -12.51 6.98 2.70
N ASN A 141 -12.45 7.20 4.01
CA ASN A 141 -12.13 8.50 4.56
C ASN A 141 -10.79 8.99 3.94
N LYS A 142 -10.65 10.31 3.73
CA LYS A 142 -9.43 10.94 3.18
C LYS A 142 -8.16 10.61 3.97
N LYS A 143 -8.29 10.17 5.21
CA LYS A 143 -7.18 9.73 6.08
C LYS A 143 -6.76 8.26 5.87
N TYR A 144 -7.47 7.48 5.07
CA TYR A 144 -7.15 6.08 4.84
C TYR A 144 -5.98 5.96 3.87
N SER A 145 -4.90 5.29 4.30
CA SER A 145 -3.70 5.07 3.49
C SER A 145 -3.68 3.65 2.95
N PHE A 146 -4.03 3.50 1.68
CA PHE A 146 -3.86 2.23 0.97
C PHE A 146 -2.39 1.87 0.81
N GLU A 147 -1.52 2.87 0.71
CA GLU A 147 -0.08 2.67 0.61
C GLU A 147 0.47 1.88 1.79
N ASN A 148 0.18 2.31 3.02
CA ASN A 148 0.62 1.60 4.23
C ASN A 148 0.08 0.17 4.29
N LYS A 149 -1.17 -0.04 3.87
CA LYS A 149 -1.79 -1.35 3.83
C LYS A 149 -1.09 -2.31 2.88
N PHE A 150 -0.84 -1.87 1.64
CA PHE A 150 -0.17 -2.70 0.64
C PHE A 150 1.32 -2.86 0.94
N SER A 151 2.01 -1.82 1.45
CA SER A 151 3.40 -1.92 1.88
C SER A 151 3.60 -3.02 2.91
N ALA A 152 2.69 -3.15 3.88
CA ALA A 152 2.77 -4.21 4.89
C ALA A 152 2.58 -5.64 4.33
N LEU A 153 1.92 -5.78 3.17
CA LEU A 153 1.74 -7.06 2.50
C LEU A 153 2.90 -7.41 1.55
N LEU A 154 3.65 -6.38 1.10
CA LEU A 154 4.67 -6.51 0.05
C LEU A 154 6.09 -6.64 0.60
N SER A 155 6.29 -6.75 1.91
CA SER A 155 7.58 -6.74 2.62
C SER A 155 8.82 -6.93 1.72
N ASP A 156 9.76 -5.98 1.76
CA ASP A 156 11.11 -6.03 1.14
C ASP A 156 11.19 -6.12 -0.40
N SER A 157 10.14 -5.81 -1.12
CA SER A 157 10.17 -5.89 -2.59
C SER A 157 11.07 -4.84 -3.26
N GLY A 158 11.46 -3.79 -2.54
CA GLY A 158 12.22 -2.66 -3.10
C GLY A 158 11.48 -1.86 -4.18
N LYS A 159 10.24 -2.23 -4.48
CA LYS A 159 9.40 -1.58 -5.49
C LYS A 159 8.27 -0.78 -4.84
N SER A 160 7.90 0.35 -5.44
CA SER A 160 6.76 1.13 -4.96
C SER A 160 5.45 0.35 -5.07
N VAL A 161 4.54 0.55 -4.11
CA VAL A 161 3.19 -0.04 -4.13
C VAL A 161 2.47 0.27 -5.44
N GLN A 162 2.66 1.47 -6.00
CA GLN A 162 2.08 1.85 -7.29
C GLN A 162 2.58 0.96 -8.43
N ASN A 163 3.88 0.64 -8.41
CA ASN A 163 4.49 -0.22 -9.42
C ASN A 163 4.00 -1.67 -9.30
N GLU A 164 3.89 -2.17 -8.07
CA GLU A 164 3.33 -3.50 -7.80
C GLU A 164 1.86 -3.60 -8.26
N ILE A 165 1.02 -2.60 -7.97
CA ILE A 165 -0.38 -2.58 -8.44
C ILE A 165 -0.46 -2.60 -9.98
N LYS A 166 0.38 -1.81 -10.67
CA LYS A 166 0.41 -1.76 -12.14
C LYS A 166 0.88 -3.06 -12.79
N ASN A 167 1.79 -3.77 -12.14
CA ASN A 167 2.42 -4.99 -12.66
C ASN A 167 1.80 -6.28 -12.11
N GLY A 168 0.71 -6.21 -11.33
CA GLY A 168 0.00 -7.38 -10.82
C GLY A 168 0.69 -8.07 -9.64
N PHE A 169 1.39 -7.32 -8.79
CA PHE A 169 1.98 -7.82 -7.55
C PHE A 169 2.99 -8.97 -7.74
N ILE A 170 3.93 -8.79 -8.66
CA ILE A 170 4.92 -9.82 -9.03
C ILE A 170 5.94 -10.13 -7.93
N SER A 171 6.09 -9.27 -6.92
CA SER A 171 7.06 -9.43 -5.82
C SER A 171 6.51 -10.20 -4.61
N LEU A 172 5.29 -10.73 -4.69
CA LEU A 172 4.72 -11.53 -3.60
C LEU A 172 5.48 -12.85 -3.42
N PRO A 173 5.53 -13.37 -2.17
CA PRO A 173 6.04 -14.70 -1.89
C PRO A 173 5.31 -15.78 -2.70
N LYS A 174 6.01 -16.88 -2.98
CA LYS A 174 5.40 -18.04 -3.68
C LYS A 174 4.15 -18.53 -2.94
N GLY A 175 3.07 -18.73 -3.68
CA GLY A 175 1.78 -19.16 -3.14
C GLY A 175 0.89 -18.01 -2.67
N CYS A 176 1.37 -16.77 -2.66
CA CYS A 176 0.56 -15.59 -2.40
C CYS A 176 0.12 -14.94 -3.71
N TYR A 177 -1.11 -14.44 -3.71
CA TYR A 177 -1.72 -13.82 -4.88
C TYR A 177 -2.63 -12.65 -4.45
N ILE A 178 -2.50 -11.51 -5.12
CA ILE A 178 -3.37 -10.35 -4.94
C ILE A 178 -3.97 -9.98 -6.30
N GLN A 179 -5.28 -9.87 -6.36
CA GLN A 179 -6.00 -9.38 -7.53
C GLN A 179 -6.86 -8.18 -7.12
N LEU A 180 -6.74 -7.11 -7.88
CA LEU A 180 -7.61 -5.94 -7.75
C LEU A 180 -8.61 -5.91 -8.90
N GLU A 181 -9.86 -5.58 -8.60
CA GLU A 181 -10.82 -5.16 -9.62
C GLU A 181 -10.36 -3.82 -10.21
N GLU A 182 -10.55 -3.62 -11.51
CA GLU A 182 -10.06 -2.46 -12.26
C GLU A 182 -10.42 -1.12 -11.58
N LYS A 183 -11.69 -0.93 -11.24
CA LYS A 183 -12.14 0.28 -10.55
C LYS A 183 -11.53 0.45 -9.15
N ALA A 184 -11.27 -0.65 -8.45
CA ALA A 184 -10.60 -0.61 -7.16
C ALA A 184 -9.13 -0.23 -7.33
N ALA A 185 -8.44 -0.77 -8.33
CA ALA A 185 -7.06 -0.41 -8.65
C ALA A 185 -6.91 1.07 -9.00
N GLU A 186 -7.80 1.61 -9.86
CA GLU A 186 -7.82 3.04 -10.19
C GLU A 186 -8.03 3.92 -8.95
N TYR A 187 -9.00 3.56 -8.10
CA TYR A 187 -9.30 4.30 -6.88
C TYR A 187 -8.12 4.28 -5.90
N ILE A 188 -7.49 3.13 -5.70
CA ILE A 188 -6.32 2.96 -4.83
C ILE A 188 -5.14 3.78 -5.36
N LEU A 189 -4.84 3.69 -6.65
CA LEU A 189 -3.76 4.44 -7.28
C LEU A 189 -3.97 5.96 -7.17
N ASP A 190 -5.19 6.43 -7.35
CA ASP A 190 -5.55 7.85 -7.16
C ASP A 190 -5.40 8.30 -5.70
N ASN A 191 -5.80 7.46 -4.74
CA ASN A 191 -5.61 7.72 -3.30
C ASN A 191 -4.12 7.80 -2.95
N ILE A 192 -3.32 6.84 -3.41
CA ILE A 192 -1.87 6.83 -3.17
C ILE A 192 -1.21 8.07 -3.79
N LYS A 193 -1.54 8.42 -5.03
CA LYS A 193 -1.01 9.63 -5.68
C LYS A 193 -1.35 10.89 -4.88
N LYS A 194 -2.57 11.01 -4.39
CA LYS A 194 -3.00 12.17 -3.59
C LYS A 194 -2.34 12.20 -2.20
N SER A 195 -2.06 11.05 -1.60
CA SER A 195 -1.41 10.96 -0.28
C SER A 195 0.09 11.25 -0.35
N VAL A 196 0.76 10.76 -1.40
CA VAL A 196 2.22 10.85 -1.57
C VAL A 196 2.64 12.13 -2.28
N GLY A 197 1.82 12.67 -3.19
CA GLY A 197 2.11 13.88 -3.96
C GLY A 197 1.99 15.19 -3.18
N ASN A 198 1.61 15.16 -1.91
CA ASN A 198 1.46 16.35 -1.11
C ASN A 198 2.77 16.65 -0.35
N LYS A 199 3.40 17.79 -0.65
CA LYS A 199 4.59 18.30 0.03
C LYS A 199 4.47 18.24 1.57
N ILE A 200 3.30 18.55 2.13
CA ILE A 200 3.04 18.52 3.58
C ILE A 200 3.19 17.10 4.14
N ALA A 201 2.68 16.10 3.45
CA ALA A 201 2.79 14.71 3.88
C ALA A 201 4.24 14.21 3.82
N ILE A 202 4.98 14.55 2.76
CA ILE A 202 6.41 14.20 2.64
C ILE A 202 7.22 14.87 3.75
N VAL A 203 7.02 16.16 4.00
CA VAL A 203 7.70 16.92 5.07
C VAL A 203 7.40 16.30 6.43
N GLY A 204 6.14 15.95 6.71
CA GLY A 204 5.76 15.27 7.95
C GLY A 204 6.45 13.91 8.12
N LYS A 205 6.56 13.10 7.08
CA LYS A 205 7.28 11.83 7.10
C LYS A 205 8.79 12.02 7.30
N LEU A 206 9.39 13.06 6.70
CA LEU A 206 10.80 13.36 6.86
C LEU A 206 11.15 13.77 8.29
N SER A 207 10.28 14.57 8.95
CA SER A 207 10.53 15.07 10.31
C SER A 207 10.59 13.98 11.38
N THR A 208 9.96 12.83 11.15
CA THR A 208 9.89 11.73 12.12
C THR A 208 10.65 10.47 11.67
N PHE A 209 11.22 10.48 10.46
CA PHE A 209 11.78 9.30 9.83
C PHE A 209 12.80 8.54 10.69
N ALA A 210 13.78 9.24 11.24
CA ALA A 210 14.84 8.62 12.04
C ALA A 210 14.29 8.04 13.35
N ASP A 211 13.35 8.75 14.00
CA ASP A 211 12.72 8.32 15.25
C ASP A 211 11.81 7.11 15.04
N ASP A 212 11.06 7.10 13.94
CA ASP A 212 10.09 6.04 13.63
C ASP A 212 10.78 4.76 13.14
N THR A 213 11.92 4.87 12.45
CA THR A 213 12.54 3.73 11.76
C THR A 213 13.88 3.28 12.35
N GLY A 214 14.58 4.15 13.07
CA GLY A 214 15.96 3.94 13.50
C GLY A 214 16.99 3.94 12.36
N LEU A 215 16.59 4.26 11.12
CA LEU A 215 17.45 4.31 9.96
C LEU A 215 18.01 5.73 9.75
N GLU A 216 19.19 5.81 9.15
CA GLU A 216 19.72 7.09 8.68
C GLU A 216 18.82 7.69 7.59
N LEU A 217 18.54 9.00 7.69
CA LEU A 217 17.72 9.70 6.70
C LEU A 217 18.54 10.00 5.44
N THR A 218 18.55 9.04 4.53
CA THR A 218 19.03 9.19 3.15
C THR A 218 17.83 9.16 2.19
N LEU A 219 18.03 9.65 0.95
CA LEU A 219 16.98 9.55 -0.07
C LEU A 219 16.61 8.08 -0.33
N GLU A 220 17.60 7.21 -0.44
CA GLU A 220 17.43 5.79 -0.68
C GLU A 220 16.62 5.11 0.44
N ASN A 221 17.03 5.30 1.70
CA ASN A 221 16.32 4.73 2.86
C ASN A 221 14.88 5.25 2.94
N PHE A 222 14.69 6.54 2.69
CA PHE A 222 13.36 7.16 2.73
C PHE A 222 12.43 6.60 1.64
N LEU A 223 12.91 6.51 0.40
CA LEU A 223 12.13 5.96 -0.71
C LEU A 223 11.82 4.48 -0.50
N THR A 224 12.80 3.71 -0.04
CA THR A 224 12.67 2.27 0.20
C THR A 224 11.69 1.99 1.33
N TYR A 225 11.84 2.67 2.47
CA TYR A 225 10.98 2.43 3.63
C TYR A 225 9.51 2.77 3.38
N TYR A 226 9.24 3.92 2.75
CA TYR A 226 7.88 4.32 2.44
C TYR A 226 7.36 3.80 1.10
N HIS A 227 8.16 3.04 0.35
CA HIS A 227 7.84 2.56 -1.00
C HIS A 227 7.36 3.69 -1.93
N ILE A 228 7.99 4.85 -1.82
CA ILE A 228 7.65 6.05 -2.57
C ILE A 228 8.45 6.06 -3.87
N ASP A 229 7.78 6.36 -4.98
CA ASP A 229 8.45 6.60 -6.23
C ASP A 229 9.26 7.90 -6.16
N PHE A 230 10.46 7.88 -6.74
CA PHE A 230 11.36 9.02 -6.80
C PHE A 230 10.67 10.30 -7.34
N SER A 231 9.82 10.16 -8.34
CA SER A 231 9.08 11.28 -8.95
C SER A 231 8.22 12.04 -7.92
N ALA A 232 7.75 11.39 -6.86
CA ALA A 232 6.95 12.03 -5.83
C ALA A 232 7.72 13.12 -5.07
N ILE A 233 9.02 12.93 -4.84
CA ILE A 233 9.89 13.93 -4.21
C ILE A 233 9.99 15.17 -5.10
N TYR A 234 10.38 14.98 -6.35
CA TYR A 234 10.67 16.09 -7.27
C TYR A 234 9.43 16.74 -7.87
N ASN A 235 8.28 16.08 -7.88
CA ASN A 235 6.99 16.69 -8.20
C ASN A 235 6.58 17.78 -7.20
N THR A 236 7.18 17.81 -5.99
CA THR A 236 7.00 18.91 -5.02
C THR A 236 7.67 20.22 -5.46
N LYS A 237 8.47 20.20 -6.53
CA LYS A 237 9.33 21.28 -7.01
C LYS A 237 10.41 21.70 -5.99
N ASN A 238 10.83 20.76 -5.15
CA ASN A 238 11.92 20.94 -4.19
C ASN A 238 12.89 19.76 -4.31
N SER A 239 14.17 20.01 -3.97
CA SER A 239 15.14 18.94 -3.80
C SER A 239 14.83 18.14 -2.52
N PHE A 240 15.35 16.92 -2.42
CA PHE A 240 15.26 16.13 -1.18
C PHE A 240 15.92 16.88 -0.01
N ALA A 241 17.08 17.49 -0.25
CA ALA A 241 17.79 18.30 0.76
C ALA A 241 16.92 19.48 1.25
N ARG A 242 16.22 20.18 0.35
CA ARG A 242 15.31 21.28 0.71
C ARG A 242 14.09 20.77 1.48
N LEU A 243 13.55 19.63 1.13
CA LEU A 243 12.46 19.02 1.91
C LEU A 243 12.91 18.63 3.32
N CYS A 244 14.14 18.11 3.46
CA CYS A 244 14.74 17.81 4.77
C CYS A 244 14.96 19.09 5.60
N GLN A 245 15.37 20.18 4.98
CA GLN A 245 15.51 21.48 5.65
C GLN A 245 14.14 22.01 6.11
N ILE A 246 13.12 21.97 5.26
CA ILE A 246 11.74 22.36 5.62
C ILE A 246 11.18 21.49 6.74
N ALA A 247 11.55 20.21 6.80
CA ALA A 247 11.19 19.30 7.87
C ALA A 247 11.98 19.53 9.18
N GLY A 248 12.95 20.42 9.19
CA GLY A 248 13.80 20.73 10.34
C GLY A 248 14.85 19.67 10.66
N VAL A 249 15.09 18.70 9.78
CA VAL A 249 16.05 17.59 9.98
C VAL A 249 17.41 17.85 9.33
N LYS A 250 17.53 18.93 8.56
CA LYS A 250 18.81 19.45 8.04
C LYS A 250 18.89 20.96 8.28
N PRO A 251 20.12 21.49 8.44
CA PRO A 251 20.32 22.93 8.58
C PRO A 251 19.92 23.68 7.31
N GLU A 252 19.69 24.98 7.45
CA GLU A 252 19.48 25.86 6.32
C GLU A 252 20.72 25.91 5.43
N PHE A 253 20.50 25.94 4.12
CA PHE A 253 21.57 26.05 3.13
C PHE A 253 21.12 26.98 2.00
N ASP A 254 22.08 27.59 1.36
CA ASP A 254 21.90 28.40 0.14
C ASP A 254 22.75 27.80 -0.98
N GLU A 255 22.12 27.55 -2.12
CA GLU A 255 22.76 26.91 -3.28
C GLU A 255 22.27 27.58 -4.57
N GLU A 256 23.14 28.29 -5.25
CA GLU A 256 22.80 29.06 -6.45
C GLU A 256 22.17 28.21 -7.56
N LEU A 257 22.60 26.96 -7.70
CA LEU A 257 22.11 26.05 -8.73
C LEU A 257 20.89 25.22 -8.29
N GLU A 258 20.38 25.38 -7.07
CA GLU A 258 19.29 24.54 -6.55
C GLU A 258 18.07 24.49 -7.49
N THR A 259 17.67 25.65 -8.01
CA THR A 259 16.48 25.74 -8.89
C THR A 259 16.70 24.99 -10.21
N ILE A 260 17.92 25.05 -10.76
CA ILE A 260 18.28 24.38 -12.01
C ILE A 260 18.33 22.86 -11.76
N MET A 261 19.04 22.44 -10.72
CA MET A 261 19.20 21.04 -10.37
C MET A 261 17.86 20.37 -10.01
N THR A 262 17.00 21.05 -9.25
CA THR A 262 15.68 20.53 -8.91
C THR A 262 14.83 20.24 -10.16
N LYS A 263 14.97 21.07 -11.21
CA LYS A 263 14.30 20.83 -12.51
C LYS A 263 14.97 19.74 -13.33
N ALA A 264 16.28 19.54 -13.16
CA ALA A 264 17.07 18.55 -13.89
C ALA A 264 16.86 17.13 -13.36
N PHE A 265 16.71 16.95 -12.06
CA PHE A 265 16.58 15.62 -11.43
C PHE A 265 15.51 14.72 -12.04
N PRO A 266 14.26 15.18 -12.32
CA PRO A 266 13.25 14.35 -12.97
C PRO A 266 13.68 13.83 -14.36
N ARG A 267 14.50 14.59 -15.07
CA ARG A 267 15.02 14.21 -16.41
C ARG A 267 16.14 13.20 -16.26
N ILE A 268 17.07 13.44 -15.32
CA ILE A 268 18.20 12.52 -15.03
C ILE A 268 17.65 11.15 -14.61
N CYS A 269 16.59 11.12 -13.80
CA CYS A 269 15.99 9.87 -13.35
C CYS A 269 15.19 9.11 -14.40
N SER A 270 14.94 9.73 -15.55
CA SER A 270 14.37 9.05 -16.71
C SER A 270 15.42 8.33 -17.58
N ILE A 271 16.71 8.43 -17.22
CA ILE A 271 17.81 7.82 -17.94
C ILE A 271 17.97 6.38 -17.49
N ASP A 272 17.92 5.44 -18.43
CA ASP A 272 18.10 3.99 -18.23
C ASP A 272 19.39 3.44 -18.84
N SER A 273 20.21 4.31 -19.45
CA SER A 273 21.51 3.93 -20.03
C SER A 273 22.55 3.66 -18.94
N ARG A 274 22.78 2.38 -18.66
CA ARG A 274 23.78 1.93 -17.68
C ARG A 274 25.16 2.54 -17.95
N ARG A 275 25.62 2.51 -19.20
CA ARG A 275 26.93 3.07 -19.60
C ARG A 275 27.03 4.56 -19.28
N TRP A 276 25.99 5.33 -19.52
CA TRP A 276 26.01 6.76 -19.23
C TRP A 276 25.94 7.05 -17.72
N ILE A 277 25.16 6.28 -16.99
CA ILE A 277 25.08 6.42 -15.52
C ILE A 277 26.41 6.08 -14.88
N GLU A 278 27.06 4.97 -15.25
CA GLU A 278 28.40 4.60 -14.77
C GLU A 278 29.42 5.69 -15.10
N PHE A 279 29.42 6.21 -16.32
CA PHE A 279 30.29 7.32 -16.71
C PHE A 279 30.11 8.56 -15.82
N ILE A 280 28.85 8.97 -15.53
CA ILE A 280 28.59 10.13 -14.67
C ILE A 280 29.07 9.86 -13.23
N VAL A 281 28.80 8.68 -12.69
CA VAL A 281 29.18 8.30 -11.32
C VAL A 281 30.71 8.27 -11.17
N ASP A 282 31.41 7.77 -12.16
CA ASP A 282 32.88 7.62 -12.12
C ASP A 282 33.60 8.96 -12.27
N PHE A 283 33.12 9.84 -13.13
CA PHE A 283 33.89 11.05 -13.50
C PHE A 283 33.37 12.34 -12.83
N LEU A 284 32.07 12.48 -12.59
CA LEU A 284 31.50 13.73 -12.06
C LEU A 284 32.06 14.13 -10.68
N PRO A 285 32.30 13.21 -9.72
CA PRO A 285 32.84 13.57 -8.40
C PRO A 285 34.27 14.14 -8.45
N GLU A 286 35.00 13.86 -9.51
CA GLU A 286 36.42 14.23 -9.68
C GLU A 286 36.65 15.06 -10.94
N ILE A 287 35.59 15.69 -11.48
CA ILE A 287 35.66 16.40 -12.77
C ILE A 287 36.78 17.44 -12.85
N ASP A 288 37.14 18.09 -11.74
CA ASP A 288 38.19 19.08 -11.65
C ASP A 288 39.58 18.51 -11.94
N LYS A 289 39.76 17.18 -11.94
CA LYS A 289 41.01 16.50 -12.23
C LYS A 289 41.24 16.24 -13.72
N TYR A 290 40.21 16.45 -14.54
CA TYR A 290 40.22 16.12 -15.95
C TYR A 290 40.06 17.35 -16.82
N THR A 291 40.61 17.25 -18.03
CA THR A 291 40.43 18.21 -19.11
C THR A 291 39.66 17.55 -20.26
N LEU A 292 39.19 18.32 -21.24
CA LEU A 292 38.49 17.73 -22.38
C LEU A 292 39.36 16.78 -23.19
N ASP A 293 40.69 16.97 -23.16
CA ASP A 293 41.64 16.12 -23.90
C ASP A 293 41.79 14.71 -23.26
N ASP A 294 41.35 14.54 -22.00
CA ASP A 294 41.41 13.27 -21.31
C ASP A 294 40.24 12.34 -21.72
N PHE A 295 39.27 12.86 -22.46
CA PHE A 295 38.05 12.11 -22.83
C PHE A 295 38.02 11.77 -24.32
N SER A 296 37.55 10.59 -24.64
CA SER A 296 37.21 10.19 -26.01
C SER A 296 36.04 11.00 -26.57
N GLU A 297 35.91 11.06 -27.88
CA GLU A 297 34.78 11.75 -28.54
C GLU A 297 33.38 11.27 -28.04
N GLY A 298 33.27 9.96 -27.72
CA GLY A 298 32.07 9.40 -27.16
C GLY A 298 31.75 9.88 -25.74
N GLU A 299 32.79 10.06 -24.92
CA GLU A 299 32.66 10.57 -23.54
C GLU A 299 32.38 12.07 -23.53
N ILE A 300 32.98 12.83 -24.44
CA ILE A 300 32.65 14.26 -24.62
C ILE A 300 31.14 14.40 -24.98
N ARG A 301 30.62 13.55 -25.84
CA ARG A 301 29.17 13.54 -26.14
C ARG A 301 28.32 13.20 -24.93
N MET A 302 28.78 12.31 -24.04
CA MET A 302 28.07 12.01 -22.78
C MET A 302 28.05 13.21 -21.84
N TRP A 303 29.14 13.99 -21.76
CA TRP A 303 29.14 15.27 -21.03
C TRP A 303 28.19 16.30 -21.63
N GLN A 304 28.17 16.45 -22.94
CA GLN A 304 27.24 17.35 -23.65
C GLN A 304 25.78 16.96 -23.40
N MET A 305 25.49 15.65 -23.38
CA MET A 305 24.16 15.14 -23.02
C MET A 305 23.79 15.48 -21.57
N LEU A 306 24.72 15.37 -20.63
CA LEU A 306 24.49 15.74 -19.23
C LEU A 306 24.20 17.24 -19.11
N GLN A 307 25.04 18.08 -19.73
CA GLN A 307 24.86 19.52 -19.77
C GLN A 307 23.46 19.87 -20.34
N PHE A 308 23.10 19.31 -21.49
CA PHE A 308 21.78 19.55 -22.08
C PHE A 308 20.63 19.07 -21.17
N THR A 309 20.80 17.93 -20.50
CA THR A 309 19.81 17.40 -19.55
C THR A 309 19.60 18.37 -18.38
N ILE A 310 20.66 18.99 -17.88
CA ILE A 310 20.60 19.91 -16.75
C ILE A 310 20.02 21.25 -17.18
N TRP A 311 20.62 21.91 -18.17
CA TRP A 311 20.32 23.30 -18.54
C TRP A 311 19.30 23.45 -19.65
N GLN A 312 19.03 22.40 -20.44
CA GLN A 312 18.18 22.44 -21.64
C GLN A 312 18.71 23.44 -22.68
N LYS A 313 20.01 23.62 -22.71
CA LYS A 313 20.75 24.49 -23.62
C LYS A 313 21.93 23.74 -24.17
N THR A 314 22.30 24.04 -25.42
CA THR A 314 23.54 23.52 -26.01
C THR A 314 24.75 24.21 -25.41
N TYR A 315 25.95 23.64 -25.62
CA TYR A 315 27.19 24.22 -25.16
C TYR A 315 27.38 25.65 -25.69
N GLU A 316 27.03 25.87 -26.95
CA GLU A 316 27.14 27.19 -27.63
C GLU A 316 26.18 28.24 -27.03
N GLU A 317 25.06 27.82 -26.44
CA GLU A 317 24.08 28.73 -25.83
C GLU A 317 24.39 29.05 -24.36
N CYS A 318 25.29 28.29 -23.74
CA CYS A 318 25.71 28.52 -22.34
C CYS A 318 26.83 29.55 -22.20
N GLY A 319 27.49 29.92 -23.30
CA GLY A 319 28.55 30.96 -23.38
C GLY A 319 29.94 30.42 -23.09
#